data_1b2ff7c3c64a327dfe42b41eccb92793
#
_entry.id   1b2ff7c3c64a327dfe42b41eccb92793
#
_cell.length_a   1.000
_cell.length_b   1.000
_cell.length_c   1.000
_cell.angle_alpha   90.00
_cell.angle_beta   90.00
_cell.angle_gamma   90.00
#
_symmetry.space_group_name_H-M   'P 1'
#
loop_
_entity.id
_entity.type
_entity.pdbx_description
1 polymer ?
#
loop_
_entity_poly.entity_id
_entity_poly.type
_entity_poly.pdbx_seq_one_letter_code
_entity_poly.pdbx_strand_id
1 'polypeptide(L)'
;FPLVVWQTGSGTQSNMNANEVIANRANEMADKKLCHPNDDINMSQSSNDTFPTAMHISAVCALEDKLLPAAEGLIEVFKRLEKENEGIVKSGRTHLQDAVPIAFSQEISGWRASLERDIELVKLSMGPLSELALGGTAVGTGLNAPAGFDVKVAEEVSALTGKHFVTAGNKFHALTSKDEIVFAHGAVKAMAADMLKIANDVRWLASGPRCGLGEIRIPENEPGSFIMPGKVNPTQCEQVTMVAVQVMGNDAAIGFAASQGNFELNVFMPVIAYNFLQSVRLLAESIVSFTVNCAVGITADEEKMRHNLMNSLMLVTALNPYIGYENAAKTAKKAFRENISLREACVKLGFLTEERFDEVFHPEKMI
;
A
#
# COMPACT_ATOMS: atom_id res chain seq x y z
N PHE A 1 5.18 29.10 -9.53
CA PHE A 1 5.21 28.89 -8.05
C PHE A 1 6.61 28.41 -7.63
N PRO A 2 7.62 29.30 -7.56
CA PRO A 2 9.01 28.89 -7.32
C PRO A 2 9.34 28.81 -5.82
N LEU A 3 8.53 28.09 -5.06
CA LEU A 3 8.69 27.94 -3.62
C LEU A 3 9.34 26.62 -3.24
N VAL A 4 9.94 26.58 -2.07
CA VAL A 4 10.55 25.39 -1.48
C VAL A 4 9.74 24.86 -0.31
N VAL A 5 9.92 23.59 0.04
CA VAL A 5 9.24 22.97 1.20
C VAL A 5 9.70 23.62 2.51
N TRP A 6 11.00 23.91 2.62
CA TRP A 6 11.64 24.53 3.80
C TRP A 6 11.37 26.03 3.83
N GLN A 7 10.17 26.39 4.21
CA GLN A 7 9.64 27.76 4.26
C GLN A 7 9.05 28.04 5.65
N THR A 8 8.39 29.20 5.81
CA THR A 8 7.60 29.49 7.01
C THR A 8 6.61 28.37 7.29
N GLY A 9 6.67 27.79 8.48
CA GLY A 9 5.97 26.56 8.82
C GLY A 9 4.44 26.62 8.82
N SER A 10 3.86 27.81 8.83
CA SER A 10 2.43 28.06 8.61
C SER A 10 1.99 27.99 7.15
N GLY A 11 2.94 27.90 6.20
CA GLY A 11 2.67 27.92 4.77
C GLY A 11 2.34 29.30 4.21
N THR A 12 2.64 30.37 4.94
CA THR A 12 2.31 31.77 4.52
C THR A 12 2.88 32.11 3.15
N GLN A 13 4.12 31.69 2.86
CA GLN A 13 4.72 31.95 1.55
C GLN A 13 3.94 31.29 0.42
N SER A 14 3.47 30.05 0.59
CA SER A 14 2.63 29.38 -0.41
C SER A 14 1.28 30.05 -0.57
N ASN A 15 0.62 30.42 0.53
CA ASN A 15 -0.66 31.11 0.51
C ASN A 15 -0.54 32.45 -0.23
N MET A 16 0.45 33.28 0.15
CA MET A 16 0.63 34.58 -0.49
C MET A 16 1.11 34.47 -1.94
N ASN A 17 1.95 33.51 -2.27
CA ASN A 17 2.34 33.26 -3.65
C ASN A 17 1.12 32.91 -4.53
N ALA A 18 0.21 32.07 -4.04
CA ALA A 18 -1.04 31.77 -4.74
C ALA A 18 -1.91 33.03 -4.91
N ASN A 19 -2.09 33.81 -3.84
CA ASN A 19 -2.87 35.03 -3.87
C ASN A 19 -2.30 36.08 -4.86
N GLU A 20 -0.97 36.26 -4.88
CA GLU A 20 -0.29 37.15 -5.80
C GLU A 20 -0.43 36.68 -7.27
N VAL A 21 -0.29 35.42 -7.55
CA VAL A 21 -0.48 34.86 -8.89
C VAL A 21 -1.90 35.05 -9.37
N ILE A 22 -2.90 34.78 -8.51
CA ILE A 22 -4.32 34.97 -8.85
C ILE A 22 -4.63 36.46 -9.12
N ALA A 23 -4.18 37.36 -8.23
CA ALA A 23 -4.41 38.79 -8.40
C ALA A 23 -3.74 39.32 -9.67
N ASN A 24 -2.49 38.95 -9.92
CA ASN A 24 -1.76 39.38 -11.12
C ASN A 24 -2.43 38.86 -12.39
N ARG A 25 -2.89 37.62 -12.41
CA ARG A 25 -3.59 37.04 -13.57
C ARG A 25 -4.94 37.70 -13.80
N ALA A 26 -5.70 38.00 -12.75
CA ALA A 26 -6.97 38.72 -12.85
C ALA A 26 -6.75 40.14 -13.41
N ASN A 27 -5.73 40.85 -12.95
CA ASN A 27 -5.37 42.17 -13.42
C ASN A 27 -4.91 42.16 -14.90
N GLU A 28 -4.12 41.19 -15.30
CA GLU A 28 -3.72 40.98 -16.69
C GLU A 28 -4.92 40.72 -17.61
N MET A 29 -5.85 39.85 -17.21
CA MET A 29 -7.06 39.56 -17.98
C MET A 29 -7.98 40.78 -18.14
N ALA A 30 -8.01 41.65 -17.16
CA ALA A 30 -8.84 42.83 -17.15
C ALA A 30 -8.18 44.04 -17.80
N ASP A 31 -6.90 43.97 -18.15
CA ASP A 31 -6.05 45.08 -18.62
C ASP A 31 -6.10 46.30 -17.70
N LYS A 32 -6.25 46.07 -16.41
CA LYS A 32 -6.27 47.10 -15.36
C LYS A 32 -6.08 46.51 -13.98
N LYS A 33 -5.65 47.33 -13.02
CA LYS A 33 -5.52 46.91 -11.61
C LYS A 33 -6.92 46.83 -10.96
N LEU A 34 -7.47 45.61 -10.89
CA LEU A 34 -8.76 45.30 -10.26
C LEU A 34 -8.64 44.67 -8.90
N CYS A 35 -7.64 43.82 -8.72
CA CYS A 35 -7.51 42.95 -7.55
C CYS A 35 -6.18 43.21 -6.81
N HIS A 36 -6.25 43.21 -5.49
CA HIS A 36 -5.11 43.21 -4.59
C HIS A 36 -4.97 41.83 -3.90
N PRO A 37 -3.76 41.26 -3.77
CA PRO A 37 -3.58 39.93 -3.19
C PRO A 37 -4.16 39.79 -1.78
N ASN A 38 -3.98 40.78 -0.91
CA ASN A 38 -4.46 40.72 0.48
C ASN A 38 -5.93 41.15 0.61
N ASP A 39 -6.31 42.23 -0.04
CA ASP A 39 -7.61 42.84 0.22
C ASP A 39 -8.75 42.11 -0.49
N ASP A 40 -8.48 41.56 -1.69
CA ASP A 40 -9.49 40.92 -2.52
C ASP A 40 -9.37 39.39 -2.52
N ILE A 41 -8.16 38.86 -2.74
CA ILE A 41 -7.98 37.39 -2.89
C ILE A 41 -7.91 36.71 -1.54
N ASN A 42 -7.14 37.23 -0.59
CA ASN A 42 -7.01 36.67 0.77
C ASN A 42 -8.09 37.20 1.74
N MET A 43 -9.15 37.81 1.25
CA MET A 43 -10.23 38.39 2.05
C MET A 43 -10.82 37.32 2.99
N SER A 44 -10.96 37.67 4.28
CA SER A 44 -11.53 36.83 5.33
C SER A 44 -10.76 35.53 5.62
N GLN A 45 -9.48 35.45 5.24
CA GLN A 45 -8.62 34.28 5.36
C GLN A 45 -7.32 34.62 6.07
N SER A 46 -6.68 33.59 6.60
CA SER A 46 -5.30 33.58 7.06
C SER A 46 -4.57 32.40 6.40
N SER A 47 -3.25 32.44 6.27
CA SER A 47 -2.48 31.24 5.91
C SER A 47 -2.66 30.12 6.95
N ASN A 48 -2.97 30.50 8.19
CA ASN A 48 -3.13 29.54 9.30
C ASN A 48 -4.35 28.62 9.12
N ASP A 49 -5.42 29.07 8.45
CA ASP A 49 -6.58 28.25 8.14
C ASP A 49 -6.61 27.78 6.68
N THR A 50 -6.08 28.55 5.72
CA THR A 50 -6.06 28.16 4.30
C THR A 50 -5.11 27.01 4.02
N PHE A 51 -3.89 27.02 4.59
CA PHE A 51 -2.90 26.01 4.29
C PHE A 51 -3.32 24.61 4.80
N PRO A 52 -3.78 24.42 6.06
CA PRO A 52 -4.28 23.11 6.51
C PRO A 52 -5.54 22.69 5.75
N THR A 53 -6.39 23.61 5.31
CA THR A 53 -7.52 23.32 4.43
C THR A 53 -7.03 22.74 3.09
N ALA A 54 -6.05 23.39 2.45
CA ALA A 54 -5.45 22.89 1.22
C ALA A 54 -4.76 21.52 1.41
N MET A 55 -4.14 21.28 2.58
CA MET A 55 -3.59 19.96 2.93
C MET A 55 -4.67 18.88 2.92
N HIS A 56 -5.80 19.11 3.58
CA HIS A 56 -6.92 18.17 3.63
C HIS A 56 -7.52 17.92 2.25
N ILE A 57 -7.83 18.97 1.49
CA ILE A 57 -8.36 18.84 0.14
C ILE A 57 -7.42 18.02 -0.76
N SER A 58 -6.14 18.39 -0.78
CA SER A 58 -5.15 17.68 -1.61
C SER A 58 -4.94 16.23 -1.18
N ALA A 59 -5.01 15.95 0.13
CA ALA A 59 -4.92 14.59 0.66
C ALA A 59 -6.11 13.73 0.19
N VAL A 60 -7.34 14.19 0.36
CA VAL A 60 -8.54 13.48 -0.09
C VAL A 60 -8.50 13.25 -1.60
N CYS A 61 -8.21 14.28 -2.39
CA CYS A 61 -8.09 14.15 -3.85
C CYS A 61 -7.01 13.12 -4.25
N ALA A 62 -5.84 13.16 -3.62
CA ALA A 62 -4.77 12.22 -3.94
C ALA A 62 -5.14 10.78 -3.58
N LEU A 63 -5.80 10.55 -2.45
CA LEU A 63 -6.25 9.22 -2.03
C LEU A 63 -7.33 8.69 -2.97
N GLU A 64 -8.40 9.46 -3.22
CA GLU A 64 -9.53 9.01 -4.05
C GLU A 64 -9.20 8.89 -5.53
N ASP A 65 -8.45 9.85 -6.09
CA ASP A 65 -8.25 9.91 -7.53
C ASP A 65 -7.04 9.11 -8.00
N LYS A 66 -6.13 8.71 -7.07
CA LYS A 66 -4.89 8.02 -7.44
C LYS A 66 -4.68 6.71 -6.69
N LEU A 67 -4.65 6.74 -5.36
CA LEU A 67 -4.26 5.55 -4.58
C LEU A 67 -5.33 4.46 -4.63
N LEU A 68 -6.58 4.82 -4.35
CA LEU A 68 -7.68 3.84 -4.35
C LEU A 68 -7.85 3.17 -5.73
N PRO A 69 -7.91 3.90 -6.86
CA PRO A 69 -8.01 3.28 -8.18
C PRO A 69 -6.81 2.40 -8.53
N ALA A 70 -5.60 2.76 -8.10
CA ALA A 70 -4.40 1.95 -8.32
C ALA A 70 -4.51 0.60 -7.58
N ALA A 71 -4.92 0.61 -6.31
CA ALA A 71 -5.13 -0.60 -5.53
C ALA A 71 -6.29 -1.46 -6.08
N GLU A 72 -7.41 -0.84 -6.47
CA GLU A 72 -8.54 -1.53 -7.10
C GLU A 72 -8.12 -2.22 -8.40
N GLY A 73 -7.29 -1.56 -9.22
CA GLY A 73 -6.75 -2.16 -10.46
C GLY A 73 -5.92 -3.42 -10.20
N LEU A 74 -5.09 -3.42 -9.15
CA LEU A 74 -4.30 -4.61 -8.78
C LEU A 74 -5.18 -5.73 -8.21
N ILE A 75 -6.20 -5.39 -7.44
CA ILE A 75 -7.19 -6.35 -6.92
C ILE A 75 -7.87 -7.11 -8.08
N GLU A 76 -8.28 -6.41 -9.14
CA GLU A 76 -8.89 -7.08 -10.31
C GLU A 76 -7.91 -8.04 -11.01
N VAL A 77 -6.63 -7.69 -11.07
CA VAL A 77 -5.61 -8.62 -11.59
C VAL A 77 -5.48 -9.85 -10.69
N PHE A 78 -5.47 -9.68 -9.37
CA PHE A 78 -5.40 -10.83 -8.45
C PHE A 78 -6.63 -11.72 -8.53
N LYS A 79 -7.84 -11.16 -8.66
CA LYS A 79 -9.07 -11.95 -8.89
C LYS A 79 -8.97 -12.82 -10.14
N ARG A 80 -8.42 -12.26 -11.22
CA ARG A 80 -8.18 -13.02 -12.46
C ARG A 80 -7.16 -14.13 -12.23
N LEU A 81 -6.03 -13.82 -11.58
CA LEU A 81 -4.98 -14.81 -11.28
C LEU A 81 -5.47 -15.92 -10.34
N GLU A 82 -6.30 -15.60 -9.33
CA GLU A 82 -6.93 -16.62 -8.49
C GLU A 82 -7.70 -17.64 -9.33
N LYS A 83 -8.54 -17.14 -10.24
CA LYS A 83 -9.36 -17.99 -11.11
C LYS A 83 -8.52 -18.82 -12.09
N GLU A 84 -7.51 -18.21 -12.68
CA GLU A 84 -6.61 -18.90 -13.64
C GLU A 84 -5.75 -19.99 -12.98
N ASN A 85 -5.53 -19.90 -11.67
CA ASN A 85 -4.69 -20.83 -10.89
C ASN A 85 -5.49 -21.74 -9.94
N GLU A 86 -6.80 -21.86 -10.14
CA GLU A 86 -7.62 -22.81 -9.38
C GLU A 86 -7.12 -24.24 -9.56
N GLY A 87 -7.02 -24.99 -8.45
CA GLY A 87 -6.62 -26.39 -8.47
C GLY A 87 -5.11 -26.64 -8.54
N ILE A 88 -4.28 -25.61 -8.71
CA ILE A 88 -2.83 -25.77 -8.65
C ILE A 88 -2.39 -25.85 -7.19
N VAL A 89 -1.92 -27.03 -6.77
CA VAL A 89 -1.47 -27.29 -5.41
C VAL A 89 0.05 -27.18 -5.31
N LYS A 90 0.52 -26.46 -4.31
CA LYS A 90 1.94 -26.21 -4.06
C LYS A 90 2.30 -26.43 -2.58
N SER A 91 3.58 -26.47 -2.25
CA SER A 91 4.04 -26.44 -0.86
C SER A 91 3.77 -25.04 -0.27
N GLY A 92 3.03 -24.99 0.84
CA GLY A 92 2.96 -23.79 1.67
C GLY A 92 4.31 -23.58 2.38
N ARG A 93 4.57 -22.34 2.83
CA ARG A 93 5.79 -22.01 3.58
C ARG A 93 5.49 -21.11 4.75
N THR A 94 6.05 -21.47 5.91
CA THR A 94 6.10 -20.61 7.10
C THR A 94 7.55 -20.56 7.57
N HIS A 95 8.03 -19.40 8.03
CA HIS A 95 9.45 -19.19 8.37
C HIS A 95 10.40 -19.48 7.19
N LEU A 96 9.96 -19.39 5.95
CA LEU A 96 10.64 -19.86 4.73
C LEU A 96 10.97 -21.36 4.73
N GLN A 97 10.37 -22.14 5.63
CA GLN A 97 10.48 -23.60 5.67
C GLN A 97 9.24 -24.22 5.03
N ASP A 98 9.42 -25.43 4.49
CA ASP A 98 8.33 -26.21 3.93
C ASP A 98 7.24 -26.46 4.97
N ALA A 99 5.98 -26.24 4.56
CA ALA A 99 4.80 -26.46 5.37
C ALA A 99 3.81 -27.38 4.64
N VAL A 100 2.60 -27.48 5.15
CA VAL A 100 1.52 -28.27 4.53
C VAL A 100 1.11 -27.68 3.18
N PRO A 101 0.46 -28.45 2.30
CA PRO A 101 -0.01 -27.96 1.00
C PRO A 101 -0.96 -26.78 1.10
N ILE A 102 -0.93 -25.96 0.06
CA ILE A 102 -1.84 -24.84 -0.19
C ILE A 102 -2.16 -24.79 -1.68
N ALA A 103 -3.34 -24.29 -2.06
CA ALA A 103 -3.59 -23.94 -3.45
C ALA A 103 -2.91 -22.60 -3.78
N PHE A 104 -2.33 -22.47 -4.97
CA PHE A 104 -1.73 -21.21 -5.39
C PHE A 104 -2.76 -20.07 -5.45
N SER A 105 -3.99 -20.39 -5.86
CA SER A 105 -5.12 -19.45 -5.79
C SER A 105 -5.41 -18.96 -4.35
N GLN A 106 -5.25 -19.79 -3.33
CA GLN A 106 -5.40 -19.38 -1.93
C GLN A 106 -4.30 -18.41 -1.50
N GLU A 107 -3.05 -18.61 -1.93
CA GLU A 107 -1.94 -17.69 -1.67
C GLU A 107 -2.21 -16.32 -2.31
N ILE A 108 -2.66 -16.29 -3.57
CA ILE A 108 -3.05 -15.05 -4.28
C ILE A 108 -4.25 -14.38 -3.58
N SER A 109 -5.22 -15.14 -3.11
CA SER A 109 -6.39 -14.60 -2.38
C SER A 109 -5.97 -13.85 -1.11
N GLY A 110 -4.90 -14.30 -0.45
CA GLY A 110 -4.31 -13.60 0.69
C GLY A 110 -3.76 -12.22 0.31
N TRP A 111 -3.07 -12.12 -0.84
CA TRP A 111 -2.58 -10.83 -1.35
C TRP A 111 -3.73 -9.88 -1.69
N ARG A 112 -4.78 -10.39 -2.35
CA ARG A 112 -5.98 -9.61 -2.67
C ARG A 112 -6.68 -9.11 -1.42
N ALA A 113 -6.91 -9.99 -0.45
CA ALA A 113 -7.62 -9.65 0.79
C ALA A 113 -6.90 -8.57 1.62
N SER A 114 -5.55 -8.57 1.62
CA SER A 114 -4.77 -7.48 2.23
C SER A 114 -5.11 -6.13 1.60
N LEU A 115 -5.07 -6.03 0.27
CA LEU A 115 -5.39 -4.77 -0.42
C LEU A 115 -6.84 -4.34 -0.26
N GLU A 116 -7.79 -5.27 -0.24
CA GLU A 116 -9.19 -4.97 0.03
C GLU A 116 -9.36 -4.36 1.43
N ARG A 117 -8.68 -4.91 2.43
CA ARG A 117 -8.65 -4.35 3.78
C ARG A 117 -7.99 -2.98 3.83
N ASP A 118 -6.87 -2.79 3.13
CA ASP A 118 -6.17 -1.51 3.07
C ASP A 118 -7.05 -0.40 2.46
N ILE A 119 -7.81 -0.71 1.42
CA ILE A 119 -8.81 0.22 0.84
C ILE A 119 -9.83 0.64 1.90
N GLU A 120 -10.34 -0.29 2.71
CA GLU A 120 -11.26 0.03 3.80
C GLU A 120 -10.63 0.96 4.84
N LEU A 121 -9.37 0.71 5.22
CA LEU A 121 -8.64 1.55 6.17
C LEU A 121 -8.40 2.95 5.63
N VAL A 122 -8.01 3.08 4.35
CA VAL A 122 -7.85 4.39 3.70
C VAL A 122 -9.20 5.12 3.66
N LYS A 123 -10.28 4.49 3.24
CA LYS A 123 -11.62 5.08 3.21
C LYS A 123 -12.08 5.54 4.59
N LEU A 124 -11.82 4.75 5.64
CA LEU A 124 -12.14 5.12 7.01
C LEU A 124 -11.40 6.39 7.45
N SER A 125 -10.15 6.55 7.04
CA SER A 125 -9.33 7.72 7.41
C SER A 125 -9.75 9.02 6.72
N MET A 126 -10.51 8.95 5.64
CA MET A 126 -10.90 10.11 4.85
C MET A 126 -12.03 10.92 5.50
N GLY A 127 -12.83 10.31 6.38
CA GLY A 127 -13.88 11.03 7.11
C GLY A 127 -13.33 12.25 7.86
N PRO A 128 -12.38 12.08 8.80
CA PRO A 128 -11.74 13.21 9.47
C PRO A 128 -11.03 14.20 8.54
N LEU A 129 -10.41 13.74 7.45
CA LEU A 129 -9.79 14.61 6.45
C LEU A 129 -10.79 15.51 5.71
N SER A 130 -12.07 15.16 5.70
CA SER A 130 -13.12 15.96 5.06
C SER A 130 -13.47 17.23 5.84
N GLU A 131 -13.00 17.37 7.08
CA GLU A 131 -13.24 18.55 7.90
C GLU A 131 -12.21 19.65 7.62
N LEU A 132 -12.70 20.87 7.26
CA LEU A 132 -11.86 21.97 6.81
C LEU A 132 -11.66 23.03 7.91
N ALA A 133 -10.43 23.48 8.08
CA ALA A 133 -10.04 24.51 9.04
C ALA A 133 -10.49 25.93 8.61
N LEU A 134 -10.76 26.14 7.33
CA LEU A 134 -11.06 27.47 6.78
C LEU A 134 -12.25 28.13 7.50
N GLY A 135 -12.12 29.43 7.75
CA GLY A 135 -13.04 30.22 8.57
C GLY A 135 -12.55 30.42 10.00
N GLY A 136 -11.52 29.66 10.46
CA GLY A 136 -10.88 29.89 11.75
C GLY A 136 -10.02 31.15 11.80
N THR A 137 -9.58 31.62 10.66
CA THR A 137 -8.67 32.76 10.46
C THR A 137 -7.36 32.60 11.23
N ALA A 138 -6.90 33.61 11.98
CA ALA A 138 -5.55 33.63 12.56
C ALA A 138 -5.34 32.61 13.69
N VAL A 139 -6.35 32.44 14.57
CA VAL A 139 -6.22 31.64 15.82
C VAL A 139 -7.44 30.74 16.11
N GLY A 140 -8.39 30.66 15.20
CA GLY A 140 -9.59 29.81 15.34
C GLY A 140 -10.87 30.55 15.72
N THR A 141 -10.80 31.86 15.99
CA THR A 141 -11.95 32.66 16.41
C THR A 141 -12.83 33.17 15.25
N GLY A 142 -12.35 33.04 14.01
CA GLY A 142 -13.07 33.56 12.83
C GLY A 142 -13.08 35.10 12.71
N LEU A 143 -12.07 35.75 13.30
CA LEU A 143 -11.98 37.21 13.26
C LEU A 143 -12.04 37.74 11.81
N ASN A 144 -12.95 38.71 11.58
CA ASN A 144 -13.21 39.33 10.28
C ASN A 144 -13.80 38.40 9.19
N ALA A 145 -14.14 37.16 9.49
CA ALA A 145 -14.86 36.32 8.56
C ALA A 145 -16.38 36.57 8.67
N PRO A 146 -17.12 36.69 7.54
CA PRO A 146 -18.57 36.77 7.57
C PRO A 146 -19.22 35.52 8.16
N ALA A 147 -20.38 35.68 8.79
CA ALA A 147 -21.13 34.52 9.32
C ALA A 147 -21.45 33.51 8.19
N GLY A 148 -21.15 32.24 8.43
CA GLY A 148 -21.38 31.15 7.49
C GLY A 148 -20.36 31.06 6.34
N PHE A 149 -19.29 31.85 6.37
CA PHE A 149 -18.21 31.79 5.36
C PHE A 149 -17.59 30.41 5.28
N ASP A 150 -17.28 29.79 6.42
CA ASP A 150 -16.68 28.47 6.56
C ASP A 150 -17.56 27.37 5.96
N VAL A 151 -18.88 27.41 6.21
CA VAL A 151 -19.84 26.44 5.65
C VAL A 151 -19.91 26.57 4.14
N LYS A 152 -20.07 27.78 3.63
CA LYS A 152 -20.18 28.03 2.19
C LYS A 152 -18.94 27.64 1.42
N VAL A 153 -17.75 27.88 1.98
CA VAL A 153 -16.51 27.46 1.34
C VAL A 153 -16.42 25.94 1.28
N ALA A 154 -16.79 25.21 2.33
CA ALA A 154 -16.80 23.75 2.29
C ALA A 154 -17.78 23.20 1.25
N GLU A 155 -18.97 23.84 1.09
CA GLU A 155 -19.94 23.52 0.04
C GLU A 155 -19.38 23.76 -1.37
N GLU A 156 -18.75 24.92 -1.60
CA GLU A 156 -18.13 25.25 -2.89
C GLU A 156 -16.96 24.33 -3.23
N VAL A 157 -16.10 24.02 -2.27
CA VAL A 157 -15.01 23.04 -2.45
C VAL A 157 -15.56 21.66 -2.79
N SER A 158 -16.65 21.24 -2.14
CA SER A 158 -17.32 19.99 -2.45
C SER A 158 -17.86 19.97 -3.89
N ALA A 159 -18.51 21.06 -4.31
CA ALA A 159 -19.03 21.19 -5.68
C ALA A 159 -17.92 21.18 -6.73
N LEU A 160 -16.81 21.91 -6.48
CA LEU A 160 -15.68 22.01 -7.42
C LEU A 160 -14.90 20.70 -7.56
N THR A 161 -14.76 19.95 -6.47
CA THR A 161 -13.96 18.71 -6.46
C THR A 161 -14.78 17.46 -6.76
N GLY A 162 -16.09 17.53 -6.60
CA GLY A 162 -16.99 16.36 -6.63
C GLY A 162 -16.82 15.46 -5.40
N LYS A 163 -16.18 15.96 -4.32
CA LYS A 163 -15.90 15.22 -3.08
C LYS A 163 -16.63 15.87 -1.92
N HIS A 164 -16.81 15.11 -0.83
CA HIS A 164 -17.53 15.61 0.34
C HIS A 164 -16.58 16.31 1.31
N PHE A 165 -16.80 17.60 1.55
CA PHE A 165 -16.12 18.39 2.56
C PHE A 165 -17.12 19.13 3.44
N VAL A 166 -16.77 19.28 4.72
CA VAL A 166 -17.54 20.02 5.71
C VAL A 166 -16.65 20.97 6.49
N THR A 167 -17.24 21.97 7.13
CA THR A 167 -16.49 22.84 8.05
C THR A 167 -16.14 22.07 9.32
N ALA A 168 -14.90 22.19 9.83
CA ALA A 168 -14.48 21.57 11.08
C ALA A 168 -15.28 22.12 12.27
N GLY A 169 -15.75 21.22 13.11
CA GLY A 169 -16.56 21.55 14.29
C GLY A 169 -15.81 22.35 15.35
N ASN A 170 -14.48 22.27 15.40
CA ASN A 170 -13.62 23.04 16.29
C ASN A 170 -12.43 23.61 15.52
N LYS A 171 -12.46 24.91 15.26
CA LYS A 171 -11.40 25.59 14.50
C LYS A 171 -10.07 25.69 15.27
N PHE A 172 -10.09 25.70 16.57
CA PHE A 172 -8.86 25.71 17.39
C PHE A 172 -8.09 24.40 17.25
N HIS A 173 -8.81 23.27 17.25
CA HIS A 173 -8.24 21.96 16.92
C HIS A 173 -7.72 21.92 15.48
N ALA A 174 -8.54 22.31 14.52
CA ALA A 174 -8.23 22.18 13.09
C ALA A 174 -6.98 22.99 12.65
N LEU A 175 -6.70 24.14 13.31
CA LEU A 175 -5.50 24.93 13.04
C LEU A 175 -4.24 24.28 13.59
N THR A 176 -4.34 23.61 14.75
CA THR A 176 -3.19 23.17 15.53
C THR A 176 -2.88 21.70 15.35
N SER A 177 -3.89 20.84 15.45
CA SER A 177 -3.73 19.40 15.31
C SER A 177 -3.59 18.98 13.86
N LYS A 178 -2.85 17.90 13.64
CA LYS A 178 -2.66 17.24 12.33
C LYS A 178 -2.87 15.73 12.46
N ASP A 179 -3.64 15.33 13.47
CA ASP A 179 -3.94 13.93 13.79
C ASP A 179 -4.71 13.23 12.68
N GLU A 180 -5.55 13.94 11.92
CA GLU A 180 -6.24 13.40 10.75
C GLU A 180 -5.25 12.98 9.64
N ILE A 181 -4.23 13.81 9.42
CA ILE A 181 -3.17 13.50 8.44
C ILE A 181 -2.31 12.32 8.94
N VAL A 182 -1.99 12.27 10.23
CA VAL A 182 -1.25 11.16 10.84
C VAL A 182 -2.03 9.85 10.69
N PHE A 183 -3.33 9.88 11.00
CA PHE A 183 -4.20 8.71 10.87
C PHE A 183 -4.29 8.23 9.41
N ALA A 184 -4.54 9.13 8.48
CA ALA A 184 -4.62 8.81 7.07
C ALA A 184 -3.29 8.27 6.52
N HIS A 185 -2.15 8.86 6.91
CA HIS A 185 -0.85 8.36 6.51
C HIS A 185 -0.54 6.99 7.13
N GLY A 186 -1.05 6.72 8.34
CA GLY A 186 -0.99 5.39 8.95
C GLY A 186 -1.69 4.33 8.09
N ALA A 187 -2.83 4.65 7.48
CA ALA A 187 -3.51 3.76 6.52
C ALA A 187 -2.70 3.58 5.22
N VAL A 188 -2.11 4.66 4.69
CA VAL A 188 -1.20 4.59 3.53
C VAL A 188 0.02 3.71 3.84
N LYS A 189 0.59 3.85 5.05
CA LYS A 189 1.70 3.00 5.50
C LYS A 189 1.30 1.52 5.61
N ALA A 190 0.09 1.21 6.08
CA ALA A 190 -0.41 -0.16 6.14
C ALA A 190 -0.43 -0.79 4.74
N MET A 191 -0.99 -0.10 3.75
CA MET A 191 -0.98 -0.53 2.35
C MET A 191 0.45 -0.69 1.80
N ALA A 192 1.37 0.22 2.14
CA ALA A 192 2.77 0.11 1.73
C ALA A 192 3.44 -1.14 2.33
N ALA A 193 3.12 -1.49 3.59
CA ALA A 193 3.65 -2.68 4.24
C ALA A 193 3.14 -3.97 3.58
N ASP A 194 1.85 -4.03 3.23
CA ASP A 194 1.28 -5.18 2.53
C ASP A 194 1.82 -5.28 1.09
N MET A 195 1.97 -4.17 0.39
CA MET A 195 2.63 -4.17 -0.93
C MET A 195 4.08 -4.65 -0.87
N LEU A 196 4.83 -4.31 0.17
CA LEU A 196 6.19 -4.81 0.39
C LEU A 196 6.18 -6.33 0.60
N LYS A 197 5.24 -6.84 1.38
CA LYS A 197 5.05 -8.29 1.60
C LYS A 197 4.71 -9.00 0.29
N ILE A 198 3.74 -8.49 -0.47
CA ILE A 198 3.32 -9.06 -1.76
C ILE A 198 4.50 -9.09 -2.75
N ALA A 199 5.22 -7.98 -2.88
CA ALA A 199 6.38 -7.89 -3.77
C ALA A 199 7.49 -8.87 -3.37
N ASN A 200 7.73 -9.08 -2.07
CA ASN A 200 8.68 -10.06 -1.59
C ASN A 200 8.23 -11.50 -1.86
N ASP A 201 6.96 -11.83 -1.67
CA ASP A 201 6.45 -13.16 -2.01
C ASP A 201 6.62 -13.46 -3.50
N VAL A 202 6.21 -12.52 -4.37
CA VAL A 202 6.38 -12.66 -5.82
C VAL A 202 7.84 -12.84 -6.20
N ARG A 203 8.74 -12.04 -5.62
CA ARG A 203 10.18 -12.12 -5.87
C ARG A 203 10.78 -13.44 -5.40
N TRP A 204 10.36 -13.96 -4.24
CA TRP A 204 10.79 -15.26 -3.73
C TRP A 204 10.30 -16.38 -4.63
N LEU A 205 9.01 -16.41 -4.98
CA LEU A 205 8.43 -17.44 -5.84
C LEU A 205 9.07 -17.47 -7.22
N ALA A 206 9.46 -16.31 -7.77
CA ALA A 206 10.12 -16.20 -9.06
C ALA A 206 11.65 -16.41 -9.01
N SER A 207 12.23 -16.63 -7.83
CA SER A 207 13.68 -16.69 -7.65
C SER A 207 14.32 -17.87 -8.41
N GLY A 208 15.50 -17.65 -8.95
CA GLY A 208 16.25 -18.68 -9.65
C GLY A 208 16.54 -18.30 -11.11
N PRO A 209 15.94 -18.96 -12.10
CA PRO A 209 14.84 -19.94 -12.07
C PRO A 209 15.23 -21.40 -11.69
N ARG A 210 16.50 -21.78 -11.85
CA ARG A 210 16.93 -23.18 -11.61
C ARG A 210 17.43 -23.44 -10.18
N CYS A 211 18.12 -22.46 -9.58
CA CYS A 211 18.77 -22.59 -8.27
C CYS A 211 17.99 -21.90 -7.14
N GLY A 212 16.79 -21.40 -7.40
CA GLY A 212 15.87 -20.82 -6.43
C GLY A 212 14.54 -21.58 -6.40
N LEU A 213 13.47 -20.90 -5.92
CA LEU A 213 12.15 -21.53 -5.87
C LEU A 213 11.60 -21.79 -7.27
N GLY A 214 11.61 -20.80 -8.15
CA GLY A 214 11.20 -20.94 -9.55
C GLY A 214 9.76 -21.42 -9.75
N GLU A 215 8.86 -21.15 -8.79
CA GLU A 215 7.47 -21.62 -8.82
C GLU A 215 6.54 -20.75 -9.67
N ILE A 216 6.95 -19.52 -9.95
CA ILE A 216 6.25 -18.64 -10.87
C ILE A 216 7.22 -18.01 -11.85
N ARG A 217 6.67 -17.53 -12.97
CA ARG A 217 7.37 -16.67 -13.93
C ARG A 217 6.74 -15.30 -13.90
N ILE A 218 7.56 -14.28 -14.05
CA ILE A 218 7.18 -12.87 -14.15
C ILE A 218 7.68 -12.30 -15.47
N PRO A 219 7.08 -11.20 -16.00
CA PRO A 219 7.52 -10.57 -17.24
C PRO A 219 8.98 -10.11 -17.18
N GLU A 220 9.65 -10.28 -18.32
CA GLU A 220 11.01 -9.76 -18.54
C GLU A 220 10.90 -8.36 -19.13
N ASN A 221 11.09 -7.34 -18.30
CA ASN A 221 10.90 -5.94 -18.73
C ASN A 221 12.19 -5.30 -19.28
N GLU A 222 13.35 -5.83 -18.89
CA GLU A 222 14.65 -5.22 -19.18
C GLU A 222 15.79 -6.25 -19.17
N PRO A 223 16.91 -5.96 -19.87
CA PRO A 223 18.10 -6.78 -19.77
C PRO A 223 18.64 -6.76 -18.34
N GLY A 224 18.69 -7.92 -17.68
CA GLY A 224 18.95 -8.00 -16.24
C GLY A 224 20.39 -7.77 -15.82
N SER A 225 21.38 -8.04 -16.68
CA SER A 225 22.79 -7.94 -16.32
C SER A 225 23.68 -7.82 -17.56
N PHE A 226 24.66 -6.93 -17.50
CA PHE A 226 25.67 -6.81 -18.56
C PHE A 226 26.74 -7.92 -18.49
N ILE A 227 26.95 -8.55 -17.34
CA ILE A 227 27.99 -9.58 -17.12
C ILE A 227 27.39 -10.99 -17.25
N MET A 228 26.10 -11.17 -16.93
CA MET A 228 25.43 -12.47 -16.94
C MET A 228 24.29 -12.45 -17.98
N PRO A 229 24.58 -12.79 -19.25
CA PRO A 229 23.57 -12.78 -20.31
C PRO A 229 22.36 -13.65 -19.98
N GLY A 230 21.16 -13.11 -20.18
CA GLY A 230 19.91 -13.84 -19.92
C GLY A 230 19.45 -13.83 -18.45
N LYS A 231 20.19 -13.17 -17.54
CA LYS A 231 19.70 -12.95 -16.17
C LYS A 231 18.68 -11.81 -16.16
N VAL A 232 17.47 -12.08 -15.67
CA VAL A 232 16.40 -11.09 -15.50
C VAL A 232 16.15 -10.86 -14.02
N ASN A 233 16.19 -9.61 -13.60
CA ASN A 233 15.95 -9.22 -12.22
C ASN A 233 14.47 -8.86 -12.00
N PRO A 234 13.92 -9.08 -10.78
CA PRO A 234 12.53 -8.72 -10.44
C PRO A 234 12.39 -7.24 -10.10
N THR A 235 12.77 -6.34 -11.03
CA THR A 235 12.92 -4.90 -10.79
C THR A 235 11.63 -4.21 -10.37
N GLN A 236 10.48 -4.71 -10.84
CA GLN A 236 9.18 -4.19 -10.38
C GLN A 236 8.91 -4.50 -8.91
N CYS A 237 9.32 -5.66 -8.43
CA CYS A 237 9.24 -5.99 -7.01
C CYS A 237 10.21 -5.14 -6.18
N GLU A 238 11.42 -4.91 -6.69
CA GLU A 238 12.43 -4.10 -6.00
C GLU A 238 11.99 -2.64 -5.85
N GLN A 239 11.41 -2.04 -6.90
CA GLN A 239 10.90 -0.68 -6.81
C GLN A 239 9.76 -0.54 -5.79
N VAL A 240 8.83 -1.52 -5.72
CA VAL A 240 7.77 -1.54 -4.70
C VAL A 240 8.37 -1.54 -3.28
N THR A 241 9.37 -2.38 -3.04
CA THR A 241 9.99 -2.47 -1.71
C THR A 241 10.71 -1.18 -1.32
N MET A 242 11.38 -0.49 -2.26
CA MET A 242 12.01 0.82 -2.02
C MET A 242 10.97 1.89 -1.73
N VAL A 243 9.87 1.94 -2.48
CA VAL A 243 8.78 2.89 -2.24
C VAL A 243 8.15 2.68 -0.86
N ALA A 244 7.91 1.42 -0.47
CA ALA A 244 7.37 1.12 0.85
C ALA A 244 8.29 1.63 1.98
N VAL A 245 9.60 1.47 1.86
CA VAL A 245 10.58 1.99 2.83
C VAL A 245 10.52 3.52 2.90
N GLN A 246 10.40 4.21 1.75
CA GLN A 246 10.25 5.67 1.72
C GLN A 246 8.96 6.13 2.41
N VAL A 247 7.84 5.45 2.18
CA VAL A 247 6.57 5.74 2.85
C VAL A 247 6.69 5.58 4.37
N MET A 248 7.37 4.54 4.86
CA MET A 248 7.64 4.35 6.29
C MET A 248 8.49 5.48 6.89
N GLY A 249 9.50 5.95 6.15
CA GLY A 249 10.30 7.10 6.56
C GLY A 249 9.50 8.39 6.62
N ASN A 250 8.64 8.63 5.63
CA ASN A 250 7.74 9.78 5.59
C ASN A 250 6.72 9.74 6.75
N ASP A 251 6.23 8.55 7.12
CA ASP A 251 5.32 8.37 8.27
C ASP A 251 5.96 8.86 9.58
N ALA A 252 7.20 8.50 9.82
CA ALA A 252 7.94 8.98 10.98
C ALA A 252 8.08 10.51 10.97
N ALA A 253 8.45 11.10 9.82
CA ALA A 253 8.56 12.54 9.66
C ALA A 253 7.22 13.26 9.93
N ILE A 254 6.11 12.73 9.42
CA ILE A 254 4.76 13.27 9.64
C ILE A 254 4.38 13.20 11.13
N GLY A 255 4.61 12.06 11.77
CA GLY A 255 4.29 11.87 13.20
C GLY A 255 5.04 12.85 14.10
N PHE A 256 6.35 12.99 13.89
CA PHE A 256 7.16 13.98 14.63
C PHE A 256 6.71 15.42 14.35
N ALA A 257 6.48 15.78 13.09
CA ALA A 257 6.04 17.12 12.71
C ALA A 257 4.65 17.45 13.27
N ALA A 258 3.72 16.51 13.28
CA ALA A 258 2.38 16.69 13.85
C ALA A 258 2.43 16.95 15.36
N SER A 259 3.40 16.38 16.10
CA SER A 259 3.58 16.58 17.53
C SER A 259 4.10 17.98 17.92
N GLN A 260 4.49 18.82 16.96
CA GLN A 260 5.14 20.10 17.18
C GLN A 260 4.16 21.31 17.20
N GLY A 261 2.85 21.07 17.30
CA GLY A 261 1.88 22.14 17.49
C GLY A 261 2.09 22.86 18.83
N ASN A 262 2.07 24.20 18.82
CA ASN A 262 2.19 25.03 19.99
C ASN A 262 1.04 26.03 20.02
N PHE A 263 0.25 26.01 21.11
CA PHE A 263 -0.93 26.86 21.26
C PHE A 263 -1.86 26.73 20.03
N GLU A 264 -2.09 27.79 19.27
CA GLU A 264 -3.11 27.89 18.24
C GLU A 264 -2.60 27.54 16.83
N LEU A 265 -1.35 27.04 16.68
CA LEU A 265 -0.80 26.72 15.34
C LEU A 265 0.25 25.61 15.39
N ASN A 266 0.26 24.80 14.33
CA ASN A 266 1.38 23.93 13.99
C ASN A 266 2.19 24.58 12.88
N VAL A 267 3.50 24.72 13.08
CA VAL A 267 4.40 25.38 12.10
C VAL A 267 5.31 24.38 11.36
N PHE A 268 4.85 23.16 11.17
CA PHE A 268 5.51 22.09 10.39
C PHE A 268 4.66 21.66 9.19
N MET A 269 3.63 22.42 8.85
CA MET A 269 2.66 22.06 7.83
C MET A 269 3.26 21.79 6.44
N PRO A 270 4.21 22.56 5.91
CA PRO A 270 4.78 22.28 4.59
C PRO A 270 5.48 20.92 4.50
N VAL A 271 6.24 20.50 5.53
CA VAL A 271 6.90 19.20 5.53
C VAL A 271 5.90 18.05 5.70
N ILE A 272 4.83 18.26 6.47
CA ILE A 272 3.74 17.28 6.59
C ILE A 272 3.06 17.07 5.23
N ALA A 273 2.65 18.16 4.56
CA ALA A 273 2.02 18.12 3.25
C ALA A 273 2.91 17.43 2.20
N TYR A 274 4.18 17.81 2.16
CA TYR A 274 5.14 17.24 1.22
C TYR A 274 5.29 15.73 1.40
N ASN A 275 5.54 15.27 2.62
CA ASN A 275 5.73 13.83 2.88
C ASN A 275 4.45 13.02 2.63
N PHE A 276 3.27 13.56 2.99
CA PHE A 276 2.00 12.91 2.75
C PHE A 276 1.74 12.73 1.24
N LEU A 277 1.80 13.80 0.48
CA LEU A 277 1.53 13.79 -0.96
C LEU A 277 2.57 12.98 -1.74
N GLN A 278 3.85 13.03 -1.32
CA GLN A 278 4.89 12.18 -1.89
C GLN A 278 4.59 10.71 -1.67
N SER A 279 4.21 10.31 -0.44
CA SER A 279 3.88 8.92 -0.11
C SER A 279 2.73 8.40 -0.96
N VAL A 280 1.63 9.15 -1.04
CA VAL A 280 0.46 8.76 -1.82
C VAL A 280 0.80 8.62 -3.29
N ARG A 281 1.52 9.59 -3.86
CA ARG A 281 1.92 9.57 -5.26
C ARG A 281 2.83 8.39 -5.58
N LEU A 282 3.91 8.23 -4.81
CA LEU A 282 4.89 7.15 -5.02
C LEU A 282 4.23 5.78 -4.90
N LEU A 283 3.39 5.58 -3.89
CA LEU A 283 2.72 4.30 -3.69
C LEU A 283 1.72 4.01 -4.81
N ALA A 284 0.90 4.97 -5.21
CA ALA A 284 -0.05 4.80 -6.31
C ALA A 284 0.65 4.49 -7.63
N GLU A 285 1.66 5.27 -8.02
CA GLU A 285 2.44 5.04 -9.24
C GLU A 285 3.18 3.70 -9.21
N SER A 286 3.70 3.31 -8.03
CA SER A 286 4.36 2.03 -7.81
C SER A 286 3.40 0.85 -7.99
N ILE A 287 2.19 0.93 -7.43
CA ILE A 287 1.16 -0.11 -7.59
C ILE A 287 0.76 -0.24 -9.07
N VAL A 288 0.54 0.86 -9.77
CA VAL A 288 0.22 0.84 -11.21
C VAL A 288 1.34 0.19 -12.01
N SER A 289 2.59 0.60 -11.77
CA SER A 289 3.76 0.03 -12.47
C SER A 289 3.90 -1.47 -12.20
N PHE A 290 3.79 -1.90 -10.95
CA PHE A 290 3.81 -3.31 -10.57
C PHE A 290 2.66 -4.09 -11.22
N THR A 291 1.47 -3.53 -11.25
CA THR A 291 0.30 -4.15 -11.88
C THR A 291 0.55 -4.43 -13.35
N VAL A 292 0.93 -3.39 -14.10
CA VAL A 292 1.05 -3.45 -15.58
C VAL A 292 2.29 -4.22 -16.01
N ASN A 293 3.42 -4.08 -15.30
CA ASN A 293 4.70 -4.63 -15.74
C ASN A 293 5.10 -5.93 -15.00
N CYS A 294 4.35 -6.35 -13.99
CA CYS A 294 4.64 -7.58 -13.25
C CYS A 294 3.39 -8.44 -13.05
N ALA A 295 2.40 -7.97 -12.29
CA ALA A 295 1.29 -8.79 -11.82
C ALA A 295 0.46 -9.39 -12.96
N VAL A 296 0.16 -8.61 -14.01
CA VAL A 296 -0.63 -9.09 -15.16
C VAL A 296 0.00 -10.28 -15.89
N GLY A 297 1.30 -10.46 -15.79
CA GLY A 297 2.05 -11.51 -16.48
C GLY A 297 2.56 -12.63 -15.55
N ILE A 298 2.12 -12.68 -14.31
CA ILE A 298 2.45 -13.80 -13.41
C ILE A 298 1.83 -15.09 -13.96
N THR A 299 2.65 -16.13 -14.09
CA THR A 299 2.21 -17.47 -14.48
C THR A 299 2.82 -18.52 -13.55
N ALA A 300 2.04 -19.55 -13.20
CA ALA A 300 2.54 -20.67 -12.42
C ALA A 300 3.50 -21.56 -13.25
N ASP A 301 4.57 -22.03 -12.63
CA ASP A 301 5.33 -23.17 -13.11
C ASP A 301 4.82 -24.42 -12.39
N GLU A 302 3.76 -25.00 -12.92
CA GLU A 302 3.05 -26.12 -12.30
C GLU A 302 3.96 -27.32 -12.08
N GLU A 303 4.88 -27.60 -13.01
CA GLU A 303 5.83 -28.70 -12.89
C GLU A 303 6.75 -28.48 -11.69
N LYS A 304 7.27 -27.25 -11.54
CA LYS A 304 8.13 -26.88 -10.42
C LYS A 304 7.38 -26.89 -9.08
N MET A 305 6.15 -26.35 -9.06
CA MET A 305 5.30 -26.40 -7.87
C MET A 305 5.04 -27.85 -7.43
N ARG A 306 4.66 -28.71 -8.37
CA ARG A 306 4.44 -30.13 -8.11
C ARG A 306 5.70 -30.85 -7.66
N HIS A 307 6.84 -30.58 -8.32
CA HIS A 307 8.13 -31.16 -7.92
C HIS A 307 8.47 -30.78 -6.48
N ASN A 308 8.38 -29.51 -6.12
CA ASN A 308 8.66 -29.04 -4.75
C ASN A 308 7.67 -29.66 -3.74
N LEU A 309 6.38 -29.70 -4.06
CA LEU A 309 5.36 -30.30 -3.23
C LEU A 309 5.67 -31.78 -2.93
N MET A 310 5.90 -32.57 -3.96
CA MET A 310 6.12 -34.01 -3.81
C MET A 310 7.42 -34.36 -3.08
N ASN A 311 8.39 -33.45 -3.04
CA ASN A 311 9.62 -33.61 -2.25
C ASN A 311 9.50 -33.07 -0.81
N SER A 312 8.40 -32.41 -0.46
CA SER A 312 8.20 -31.89 0.90
C SER A 312 7.97 -33.02 1.90
N LEU A 313 8.80 -33.09 2.94
CA LEU A 313 8.61 -34.00 4.04
C LEU A 313 7.37 -33.68 4.89
N MET A 314 6.82 -32.48 4.78
CA MET A 314 5.64 -32.06 5.54
C MET A 314 4.36 -32.71 5.03
N LEU A 315 4.38 -33.32 3.85
CA LEU A 315 3.31 -34.18 3.36
C LEU A 315 3.06 -35.38 4.25
N VAL A 316 4.01 -35.75 5.09
CA VAL A 316 3.84 -36.85 6.10
C VAL A 316 2.64 -36.57 7.01
N THR A 317 2.22 -35.35 7.16
CA THR A 317 1.04 -34.95 7.96
C THR A 317 -0.25 -35.62 7.44
N ALA A 318 -0.35 -35.91 6.14
CA ALA A 318 -1.44 -36.69 5.56
C ALA A 318 -1.56 -38.12 6.14
N LEU A 319 -0.48 -38.65 6.65
CA LEU A 319 -0.43 -40.01 7.22
C LEU A 319 -0.85 -40.06 8.70
N ASN A 320 -0.93 -38.88 9.39
CA ASN A 320 -1.25 -38.83 10.82
C ASN A 320 -2.51 -39.61 11.21
N PRO A 321 -3.63 -39.55 10.44
CA PRO A 321 -4.85 -40.27 10.76
C PRO A 321 -4.69 -41.80 10.69
N TYR A 322 -3.70 -42.30 9.95
CA TYR A 322 -3.52 -43.73 9.64
C TYR A 322 -2.43 -44.40 10.46
N ILE A 323 -1.33 -43.70 10.74
CA ILE A 323 -0.16 -44.27 11.45
C ILE A 323 0.16 -43.54 12.77
N GLY A 324 -0.53 -42.47 13.08
CA GLY A 324 -0.29 -41.63 14.26
C GLY A 324 0.92 -40.71 14.12
N TYR A 325 0.95 -39.64 14.92
CA TYR A 325 1.96 -38.58 14.87
C TYR A 325 3.40 -39.06 15.03
N GLU A 326 3.64 -39.96 16.01
CA GLU A 326 5.00 -40.49 16.28
C GLU A 326 5.58 -41.27 15.10
N ASN A 327 4.76 -42.11 14.47
CA ASN A 327 5.20 -42.90 13.33
C ASN A 327 5.35 -42.03 12.06
N ALA A 328 4.51 -41.03 11.88
CA ALA A 328 4.68 -40.01 10.85
C ALA A 328 6.01 -39.27 11.04
N ALA A 329 6.33 -38.85 12.26
CA ALA A 329 7.62 -38.23 12.58
C ALA A 329 8.83 -39.13 12.31
N LYS A 330 8.73 -40.44 12.63
CA LYS A 330 9.77 -41.44 12.29
C LYS A 330 9.93 -41.56 10.78
N THR A 331 8.84 -41.61 10.05
CA THR A 331 8.82 -41.67 8.57
C THR A 331 9.54 -40.47 7.95
N ALA A 332 9.18 -39.23 8.35
CA ALA A 332 9.84 -38.02 7.86
C ALA A 332 11.34 -37.99 8.20
N LYS A 333 11.73 -38.37 9.43
CA LYS A 333 13.13 -38.42 9.84
C LYS A 333 13.94 -39.45 9.06
N LYS A 334 13.36 -40.62 8.78
CA LYS A 334 13.99 -41.65 7.96
C LYS A 334 14.14 -41.18 6.52
N ALA A 335 13.07 -40.62 5.93
CA ALA A 335 13.10 -40.08 4.57
C ALA A 335 14.21 -39.04 4.42
N PHE A 336 14.33 -38.12 5.38
CA PHE A 336 15.37 -37.09 5.38
C PHE A 336 16.78 -37.66 5.49
N ARG A 337 17.02 -38.57 6.47
CA ARG A 337 18.37 -39.13 6.74
C ARG A 337 18.89 -39.98 5.60
N GLU A 338 18.01 -40.75 4.96
CA GLU A 338 18.37 -41.71 3.91
C GLU A 338 18.20 -41.11 2.51
N ASN A 339 17.70 -39.84 2.42
CA ASN A 339 17.37 -39.16 1.14
C ASN A 339 16.48 -40.02 0.24
N ILE A 340 15.41 -40.56 0.84
CA ILE A 340 14.40 -41.37 0.16
C ILE A 340 13.03 -40.75 0.27
N SER A 341 12.07 -41.21 -0.53
CA SER A 341 10.69 -40.72 -0.48
C SER A 341 9.98 -41.06 0.83
N LEU A 342 8.93 -40.28 1.18
CA LEU A 342 8.04 -40.64 2.32
C LEU A 342 7.41 -42.03 2.14
N ARG A 343 7.05 -42.38 0.90
CA ARG A 343 6.52 -43.71 0.56
C ARG A 343 7.49 -44.84 0.92
N GLU A 344 8.71 -44.73 0.42
CA GLU A 344 9.76 -45.72 0.68
C GLU A 344 10.12 -45.81 2.18
N ALA A 345 10.19 -44.66 2.86
CA ALA A 345 10.47 -44.62 4.30
C ALA A 345 9.36 -45.27 5.11
N CYS A 346 8.09 -45.00 4.78
CA CYS A 346 6.93 -45.55 5.48
C CYS A 346 6.85 -47.08 5.33
N VAL A 347 7.06 -47.58 4.12
CA VAL A 347 7.06 -49.00 3.81
C VAL A 347 8.23 -49.71 4.48
N LYS A 348 9.46 -49.17 4.41
CA LYS A 348 10.65 -49.73 5.10
C LYS A 348 10.49 -49.78 6.62
N LEU A 349 9.71 -48.88 7.21
CA LEU A 349 9.38 -48.90 8.64
C LEU A 349 8.23 -49.86 8.98
N GLY A 350 7.58 -50.45 8.00
CA GLY A 350 6.49 -51.39 8.18
C GLY A 350 5.17 -50.74 8.66
N PHE A 351 5.01 -49.43 8.51
CA PHE A 351 3.80 -48.74 8.97
C PHE A 351 2.63 -48.87 8.01
N LEU A 352 2.90 -48.90 6.69
CA LEU A 352 1.91 -49.15 5.63
C LEU A 352 2.53 -50.00 4.54
N THR A 353 1.70 -50.78 3.80
CA THR A 353 2.11 -51.36 2.51
C THR A 353 2.14 -50.31 1.42
N GLU A 354 2.78 -50.63 0.28
CA GLU A 354 2.82 -49.71 -0.85
C GLU A 354 1.42 -49.33 -1.34
N GLU A 355 0.54 -50.31 -1.50
CA GLU A 355 -0.85 -50.13 -1.96
C GLU A 355 -1.62 -49.24 -0.98
N ARG A 356 -1.45 -49.51 0.33
CA ARG A 356 -2.18 -48.71 1.34
C ARG A 356 -1.66 -47.29 1.44
N PHE A 357 -0.35 -47.09 1.25
CA PHE A 357 0.21 -45.72 1.17
C PHE A 357 -0.40 -44.94 -0.01
N ASP A 358 -0.39 -45.57 -1.19
CA ASP A 358 -0.93 -44.92 -2.42
C ASP A 358 -2.44 -44.63 -2.31
N GLU A 359 -3.19 -45.48 -1.56
CA GLU A 359 -4.62 -45.28 -1.31
C GLU A 359 -4.91 -44.09 -0.38
N VAL A 360 -4.03 -43.77 0.56
CA VAL A 360 -4.31 -42.75 1.61
C VAL A 360 -3.54 -41.45 1.43
N PHE A 361 -2.51 -41.42 0.58
CA PHE A 361 -1.63 -40.29 0.41
C PHE A 361 -2.08 -39.38 -0.73
N HIS A 362 -2.84 -38.39 -0.38
CA HIS A 362 -3.46 -37.44 -1.32
C HIS A 362 -3.18 -35.98 -0.92
N PRO A 363 -2.03 -35.39 -1.33
CA PRO A 363 -1.70 -34.01 -1.00
C PRO A 363 -2.77 -32.99 -1.42
N GLU A 364 -3.47 -33.27 -2.53
CA GLU A 364 -4.55 -32.41 -3.05
C GLU A 364 -5.81 -32.36 -2.15
N LYS A 365 -5.94 -33.30 -1.20
CA LYS A 365 -7.02 -33.31 -0.22
C LYS A 365 -6.67 -32.65 1.10
N MET A 366 -5.46 -32.09 1.20
CA MET A 366 -4.98 -31.41 2.41
C MET A 366 -5.27 -29.90 2.42
N ILE A 367 -5.87 -29.36 1.35
CA ILE A 367 -6.19 -27.93 1.14
C ILE A 367 -7.67 -27.66 1.37
#